data_597db42297d019a5d8a82820546d3f19
#
_entry.id   597db42297d019a5d8a82820546d3f19
#
_cell.length_a   1.000
_cell.length_b   1.000
_cell.length_c   1.000
_cell.angle_alpha   90.00
_cell.angle_beta   90.00
_cell.angle_gamma   90.00
#
_symmetry.space_group_name_H-M   'P 1'
#
loop_
_entity.id
_entity.type
_entity.pdbx_description
1 polymer ?
#
loop_
_entity_poly.entity_id
_entity_poly.type
_entity_poly.pdbx_seq_one_letter_code
_entity_poly.pdbx_strand_id
1 'polypeptide(L)'
;METTQGEIYFIREQEAGGFSPYTKIGLIKYKNDRNSQSRISEHQTGNPRELSVFRHVPTFCVTAAETYMHRKYASHRFHGEWFQLSESQILEAFDFCKTLAKRFDDEKEVIDKADALRDIVSNGQISDSSEESQEWQREYLRAD
;
A
#
# COMPACT_ATOMS: atom_id res chain seq x y z
N MET A 1 -5.54 -8.70 9.20
CA MET A 1 -4.81 -7.66 8.44
C MET A 1 -5.25 -6.29 8.92
N GLU A 2 -4.29 -5.43 9.19
CA GLU A 2 -4.60 -4.06 9.58
C GLU A 2 -5.19 -3.27 8.41
N THR A 3 -6.33 -2.63 8.64
CA THR A 3 -6.98 -1.79 7.63
C THR A 3 -6.79 -0.32 8.00
N THR A 4 -5.80 0.30 7.38
CA THR A 4 -5.53 1.73 7.54
C THR A 4 -5.47 2.36 6.16
N GLN A 5 -6.41 3.27 5.92
CA GLN A 5 -6.48 3.95 4.63
C GLN A 5 -5.35 4.97 4.48
N GLY A 6 -4.74 4.96 3.32
CA GLY A 6 -3.65 5.88 3.00
C GLY A 6 -3.18 5.68 1.58
N GLU A 7 -1.96 6.08 1.31
CA GLU A 7 -1.34 5.86 0.01
C GLU A 7 0.14 5.54 0.16
N ILE A 8 0.63 4.70 -0.75
CA ILE A 8 2.07 4.47 -0.95
C ILE A 8 2.55 5.54 -1.92
N TYR A 9 3.62 6.22 -1.59
CA TYR A 9 4.19 7.24 -2.46
C TYR A 9 5.58 6.83 -2.93
N PHE A 10 5.90 7.26 -4.15
CA PHE A 10 7.22 7.12 -4.77
C PHE A 10 7.75 8.53 -4.98
N ILE A 11 8.72 8.93 -4.16
CA ILE A 11 9.34 10.26 -4.24
C ILE A 11 10.72 10.11 -4.88
N ARG A 12 10.99 10.98 -5.85
CA ARG A 12 12.28 11.06 -6.52
C ARG A 12 12.90 12.44 -6.32
N GLU A 13 14.23 12.48 -6.27
CA GLU A 13 14.95 13.74 -6.18
C GLU A 13 15.57 14.09 -7.52
N GLN A 14 15.58 15.37 -7.86
CA GLN A 14 16.16 15.86 -9.09
C GLN A 14 17.67 16.09 -8.96
N GLU A 15 18.37 15.73 -10.01
CA GLU A 15 19.78 16.05 -10.20
C GLU A 15 19.97 16.77 -11.53
N ALA A 16 21.16 17.32 -11.76
CA ALA A 16 21.52 17.88 -13.05
C ALA A 16 21.42 16.80 -14.13
N GLY A 17 20.54 17.02 -15.10
CA GLY A 17 20.32 16.06 -16.20
C GLY A 17 19.25 15.02 -15.97
N GLY A 18 18.47 15.10 -14.87
CA GLY A 18 17.35 14.19 -14.64
C GLY A 18 17.13 13.86 -13.19
N PHE A 19 16.62 12.66 -12.95
CA PHE A 19 16.40 12.18 -11.58
C PHE A 19 17.59 11.37 -11.08
N SER A 20 17.84 11.43 -9.77
CA SER A 20 18.83 10.55 -9.14
C SER A 20 18.37 9.08 -9.25
N PRO A 21 19.30 8.11 -9.08
CA PRO A 21 18.90 6.70 -9.10
C PRO A 21 18.15 6.25 -7.85
N TYR A 22 17.93 7.15 -6.90
CA TYR A 22 17.29 6.83 -5.64
C TYR A 22 15.82 7.23 -5.64
N THR A 23 14.97 6.32 -5.14
CA THR A 23 13.53 6.53 -5.00
C THR A 23 13.14 6.21 -3.58
N LYS A 24 12.39 7.09 -2.95
CA LYS A 24 11.81 6.83 -1.64
C LYS A 24 10.46 6.17 -1.83
N ILE A 25 10.29 5.00 -1.20
CA ILE A 25 9.02 4.28 -1.15
C ILE A 25 8.53 4.35 0.30
N GLY A 26 7.45 5.07 0.51
CA GLY A 26 6.91 5.26 1.84
C GLY A 26 5.40 5.30 1.85
N LEU A 27 4.84 5.47 3.04
CA LEU A 27 3.40 5.56 3.21
C LEU A 27 3.02 6.87 3.88
N ILE A 28 1.78 7.28 3.63
CA ILE A 28 1.12 8.28 4.45
C ILE A 28 -0.30 7.81 4.74
N LYS A 29 -0.70 7.91 5.99
CA LYS A 29 -2.06 7.59 6.41
C LYS A 29 -2.95 8.81 6.22
N TYR A 30 -4.18 8.59 5.76
CA TYR A 30 -5.13 9.68 5.55
C TYR A 30 -5.71 10.12 6.90
N LYS A 31 -4.97 10.98 7.57
CA LYS A 31 -5.39 11.64 8.81
C LYS A 31 -5.13 13.13 8.67
N ASN A 32 -6.07 13.96 9.12
CA ASN A 32 -5.92 15.43 9.11
C ASN A 32 -5.60 15.97 7.72
N ASP A 33 -6.26 15.41 6.69
CA ASP A 33 -6.12 15.82 5.28
C ASP A 33 -4.68 15.66 4.74
N ARG A 34 -3.88 14.76 5.31
CA ARG A 34 -2.53 14.49 4.85
C ARG A 34 -2.54 13.59 3.62
N ASN A 35 -1.63 13.86 2.69
CA ASN A 35 -1.42 13.08 1.48
C ASN A 35 0.07 13.12 1.09
N SER A 36 0.43 12.53 -0.06
CA SER A 36 1.81 12.49 -0.54
C SER A 36 2.42 13.87 -0.72
N GLN A 37 1.64 14.86 -1.17
CA GLN A 37 2.11 16.23 -1.32
C GLN A 37 2.46 16.88 0.02
N SER A 38 1.67 16.59 1.06
CA SER A 38 1.99 17.06 2.43
C SER A 38 3.31 16.47 2.89
N ARG A 39 3.53 15.19 2.62
CA ARG A 39 4.74 14.49 3.04
C ARG A 39 5.98 15.00 2.31
N ILE A 40 5.85 15.33 1.02
CA ILE A 40 6.98 15.85 0.24
C ILE A 40 7.42 17.20 0.79
N SER A 41 6.50 18.05 1.22
CA SER A 41 6.83 19.34 1.84
C SER A 41 7.62 19.15 3.13
N GLU A 42 7.28 18.14 3.93
CA GLU A 42 8.02 17.82 5.14
C GLU A 42 9.46 17.38 4.84
N HIS A 43 9.63 16.53 3.82
CA HIS A 43 10.94 16.03 3.43
C HIS A 43 11.79 17.09 2.72
N GLN A 44 11.16 17.97 1.98
CA GLN A 44 11.87 19.02 1.22
C GLN A 44 12.64 19.97 2.15
N THR A 45 12.12 20.24 3.32
CA THR A 45 12.74 21.17 4.27
C THR A 45 14.19 20.84 4.60
N GLY A 46 14.53 19.56 4.68
CA GLY A 46 15.89 19.12 5.00
C GLY A 46 16.74 18.68 3.82
N ASN A 47 16.26 18.87 2.58
CA ASN A 47 16.91 18.33 1.41
C ASN A 47 17.28 19.43 0.42
N PRO A 48 18.58 19.59 0.04
CA PRO A 48 18.99 20.61 -0.93
C PRO A 48 18.55 20.30 -2.37
N ARG A 49 18.12 19.08 -2.65
CA ARG A 49 17.64 18.67 -3.97
C ARG A 49 16.14 18.77 -4.02
N GLU A 50 15.61 19.12 -5.20
CA GLU A 50 14.18 19.16 -5.40
C GLU A 50 13.59 17.75 -5.37
N LEU A 51 12.54 17.56 -4.56
CA LEU A 51 11.79 16.32 -4.46
C LEU A 51 10.47 16.43 -5.22
N SER A 52 10.06 15.36 -5.83
CA SER A 52 8.76 15.30 -6.50
C SER A 52 8.08 13.95 -6.26
N VAL A 53 6.75 13.98 -6.12
CA VAL A 53 5.97 12.75 -6.10
C VAL A 53 5.89 12.21 -7.52
N PHE A 54 6.60 11.12 -7.78
CA PHE A 54 6.58 10.48 -9.08
C PHE A 54 5.27 9.74 -9.31
N ARG A 55 4.84 8.94 -8.31
CA ARG A 55 3.58 8.19 -8.33
C ARG A 55 3.08 8.01 -6.91
N HIS A 56 1.79 7.74 -6.79
CA HIS A 56 1.19 7.33 -5.53
C HIS A 56 0.10 6.29 -5.79
N VAL A 57 -0.12 5.41 -4.80
CA VAL A 57 -1.10 4.33 -4.91
C VAL A 57 -1.96 4.32 -3.64
N PRO A 58 -3.23 4.74 -3.73
CA PRO A 58 -4.14 4.66 -2.59
C PRO A 58 -4.51 3.21 -2.28
N THR A 59 -4.69 2.90 -1.00
CA THR A 59 -5.15 1.59 -0.57
C THR A 59 -5.77 1.68 0.82
N PHE A 60 -6.67 0.74 1.15
CA PHE A 60 -7.21 0.59 2.49
C PHE A 60 -6.27 -0.17 3.43
N CYS A 61 -5.17 -0.71 2.93
CA CYS A 61 -4.22 -1.52 3.70
C CYS A 61 -2.80 -1.00 3.52
N VAL A 62 -2.60 0.28 3.79
CA VAL A 62 -1.34 0.96 3.45
C VAL A 62 -0.13 0.39 4.20
N THR A 63 -0.29 0.01 5.47
CA THR A 63 0.81 -0.54 6.26
C THR A 63 1.29 -1.88 5.70
N ALA A 64 0.35 -2.77 5.36
CA ALA A 64 0.69 -4.06 4.75
C ALA A 64 1.34 -3.87 3.38
N ALA A 65 0.82 -2.95 2.57
CA ALA A 65 1.38 -2.68 1.24
C ALA A 65 2.82 -2.18 1.32
N GLU A 66 3.12 -1.24 2.22
CA GLU A 66 4.50 -0.77 2.40
C GLU A 66 5.43 -1.90 2.83
N THR A 67 5.00 -2.73 3.77
CA THR A 67 5.81 -3.85 4.25
C THR A 67 6.18 -4.80 3.09
N TYR A 68 5.22 -5.12 2.24
CA TYR A 68 5.48 -5.97 1.08
C TYR A 68 6.42 -5.30 0.07
N MET A 69 6.23 -4.02 -0.19
CA MET A 69 7.10 -3.28 -1.09
C MET A 69 8.54 -3.26 -0.58
N HIS A 70 8.74 -2.97 0.69
CA HIS A 70 10.08 -2.94 1.29
C HIS A 70 10.75 -4.32 1.27
N ARG A 71 10.00 -5.39 1.47
CA ARG A 71 10.52 -6.76 1.39
C ARG A 71 10.93 -7.14 -0.03
N LYS A 72 10.09 -6.82 -1.00
CA LYS A 72 10.37 -7.15 -2.40
C LYS A 72 11.64 -6.49 -2.89
N TYR A 73 11.87 -5.23 -2.50
CA TYR A 73 13.02 -4.46 -2.97
C TYR A 73 14.12 -4.33 -1.92
N ALA A 74 14.15 -5.21 -0.91
CA ALA A 74 15.12 -5.15 0.18
C ALA A 74 16.58 -5.16 -0.31
N SER A 75 16.88 -5.91 -1.36
CA SER A 75 18.23 -5.98 -1.94
C SER A 75 18.66 -4.68 -2.63
N HIS A 76 17.72 -3.80 -2.94
CA HIS A 76 17.98 -2.49 -3.56
C HIS A 76 17.97 -1.35 -2.56
N ARG A 77 17.74 -1.64 -1.29
CA ARG A 77 17.67 -0.63 -0.24
C ARG A 77 19.04 0.00 -0.05
N PHE A 78 19.07 1.34 -0.13
CA PHE A 78 20.28 2.11 0.11
C PHE A 78 20.36 2.57 1.56
N HIS A 79 19.34 3.29 2.02
CA HIS A 79 19.28 3.82 3.37
C HIS A 79 17.84 4.18 3.73
N GLY A 80 17.37 3.75 4.91
CA GLY A 80 16.01 4.02 5.37
C GLY A 80 14.97 3.51 4.38
N GLU A 81 14.15 4.40 3.86
CA GLU A 81 13.12 4.09 2.86
C GLU A 81 13.57 4.44 1.44
N TRP A 82 14.85 4.74 1.24
CA TRP A 82 15.44 5.04 -0.06
C TRP A 82 15.99 3.79 -0.72
N PHE A 83 15.62 3.58 -1.97
CA PHE A 83 15.98 2.42 -2.76
C PHE A 83 16.66 2.84 -4.05
N GLN A 84 17.70 2.12 -4.45
CA GLN A 84 18.37 2.36 -5.72
C GLN A 84 17.70 1.51 -6.78
N LEU A 85 16.96 2.16 -7.69
CA LEU A 85 16.16 1.49 -8.72
C LEU A 85 16.41 2.13 -10.07
N SER A 86 16.50 1.31 -11.11
CA SER A 86 16.54 1.81 -12.50
C SER A 86 15.15 2.31 -12.91
N GLU A 87 15.07 3.03 -14.03
CA GLU A 87 13.78 3.51 -14.54
C GLU A 87 12.79 2.36 -14.74
N SER A 88 13.23 1.25 -15.31
CA SER A 88 12.36 0.08 -15.53
C SER A 88 11.95 -0.56 -14.22
N GLN A 89 12.81 -0.59 -13.21
CA GLN A 89 12.50 -1.12 -11.90
C GLN A 89 11.48 -0.24 -11.17
N ILE A 90 11.56 1.08 -11.33
CA ILE A 90 10.58 1.99 -10.73
C ILE A 90 9.20 1.75 -11.32
N LEU A 91 9.09 1.59 -12.64
CA LEU A 91 7.81 1.31 -13.29
C LEU A 91 7.26 -0.05 -12.89
N GLU A 92 8.13 -1.06 -12.78
CA GLU A 92 7.76 -2.38 -12.27
C GLU A 92 7.25 -2.28 -10.83
N ALA A 93 7.96 -1.54 -9.99
CA ALA A 93 7.58 -1.35 -8.59
C ALA A 93 6.22 -0.68 -8.47
N PHE A 94 5.96 0.33 -9.29
CA PHE A 94 4.66 0.99 -9.31
C PHE A 94 3.54 0.04 -9.72
N ASP A 95 3.73 -0.73 -10.80
CA ASP A 95 2.74 -1.70 -11.26
C ASP A 95 2.50 -2.81 -10.24
N PHE A 96 3.56 -3.30 -9.62
CA PHE A 96 3.45 -4.27 -8.54
C PHE A 96 2.66 -3.70 -7.37
N CYS A 97 2.92 -2.46 -6.99
CA CYS A 97 2.22 -1.80 -5.89
C CYS A 97 0.73 -1.65 -6.19
N LYS A 98 0.36 -1.29 -7.41
CA LYS A 98 -1.05 -1.21 -7.81
C LYS A 98 -1.74 -2.56 -7.72
N THR A 99 -1.10 -3.61 -8.18
CA THR A 99 -1.63 -4.97 -8.11
C THR A 99 -1.82 -5.41 -6.67
N LEU A 100 -0.83 -5.13 -5.82
CA LEU A 100 -0.85 -5.45 -4.40
C LEU A 100 -1.97 -4.71 -3.67
N ALA A 101 -2.12 -3.42 -3.95
CA ALA A 101 -3.18 -2.59 -3.37
C ALA A 101 -4.56 -3.13 -3.74
N LYS A 102 -4.77 -3.46 -5.00
CA LYS A 102 -6.02 -4.05 -5.47
C LYS A 102 -6.32 -5.36 -4.75
N ARG A 103 -5.32 -6.22 -4.62
CA ARG A 103 -5.47 -7.51 -3.93
C ARG A 103 -5.87 -7.32 -2.47
N PHE A 104 -5.21 -6.41 -1.76
CA PHE A 104 -5.54 -6.13 -0.36
C PHE A 104 -6.92 -5.50 -0.20
N ASP A 105 -7.32 -4.62 -1.12
CA ASP A 105 -8.63 -3.99 -1.08
C ASP A 105 -9.73 -5.01 -1.36
N ASP A 106 -9.53 -5.93 -2.29
CA ASP A 106 -10.45 -7.03 -2.58
C ASP A 106 -10.56 -7.98 -1.36
N GLU A 107 -9.44 -8.27 -0.71
CA GLU A 107 -9.40 -9.09 0.52
C GLU A 107 -10.18 -8.43 1.65
N LYS A 108 -10.00 -7.13 1.83
CA LYS A 108 -10.76 -6.37 2.82
C LYS A 108 -12.26 -6.47 2.57
N GLU A 109 -12.67 -6.33 1.31
CA GLU A 109 -14.09 -6.45 0.94
C GLU A 109 -14.65 -7.82 1.30
N VAL A 110 -13.94 -8.90 1.03
CA VAL A 110 -14.34 -10.27 1.39
C VAL A 110 -14.47 -10.42 2.90
N ILE A 111 -13.49 -9.90 3.66
CA ILE A 111 -13.51 -9.96 5.13
C ILE A 111 -14.70 -9.17 5.68
N ASP A 112 -14.96 -7.98 5.15
CA ASP A 112 -16.08 -7.14 5.58
C ASP A 112 -17.42 -7.84 5.34
N LYS A 113 -17.60 -8.52 4.21
CA LYS A 113 -18.79 -9.31 3.92
C LYS A 113 -18.95 -10.49 4.88
N ALA A 114 -17.87 -11.20 5.18
CA ALA A 114 -17.86 -12.29 6.12
C ALA A 114 -18.23 -11.83 7.54
N ASP A 115 -17.71 -10.68 7.96
CA ASP A 115 -18.04 -10.08 9.25
C ASP A 115 -19.51 -9.68 9.33
N ALA A 116 -20.07 -9.11 8.26
CA ALA A 116 -21.49 -8.76 8.19
C ALA A 116 -22.37 -9.99 8.31
N LEU A 117 -22.02 -11.10 7.67
CA LEU A 117 -22.75 -12.37 7.78
C LEU A 117 -22.67 -12.96 9.19
N ARG A 118 -21.54 -12.86 9.84
CA ARG A 118 -21.38 -13.30 11.23
C ARG A 118 -22.25 -12.50 12.19
N ASP A 119 -22.38 -11.20 11.98
CA ASP A 119 -23.24 -10.34 12.78
C ASP A 119 -24.72 -10.74 12.63
N ILE A 120 -25.15 -11.09 11.43
CA ILE A 120 -26.51 -11.58 11.17
C ILE A 120 -26.74 -12.88 11.93
N VAL A 121 -25.78 -13.82 11.89
CA VAL A 121 -25.86 -15.09 12.59
C VAL A 121 -25.92 -14.89 14.11
N SER A 122 -25.10 -14.01 14.67
CA SER A 122 -25.07 -13.74 16.10
C SER A 122 -26.39 -13.11 16.59
N ASN A 123 -27.14 -12.45 15.71
CA ASN A 123 -28.48 -11.95 16.01
C ASN A 123 -29.58 -13.02 15.88
N GLY A 124 -29.23 -14.27 15.53
CA GLY A 124 -30.13 -15.40 15.46
C GLY A 124 -31.05 -15.40 14.25
N GLN A 125 -30.74 -14.66 13.21
CA GLN A 125 -31.63 -14.52 12.06
C GLN A 125 -31.49 -15.64 11.03
N ILE A 126 -30.26 -16.13 10.79
CA ILE A 126 -30.02 -17.21 9.81
C ILE A 126 -28.85 -18.07 10.31
N SER A 127 -29.13 -19.35 10.57
CA SER A 127 -28.10 -20.27 11.07
C SER A 127 -27.16 -20.79 10.01
N ASP A 128 -27.57 -20.84 8.75
CA ASP A 128 -26.76 -21.40 7.66
C ASP A 128 -25.73 -20.41 7.10
N SER A 129 -25.86 -19.13 7.42
CA SER A 129 -24.98 -18.09 6.91
C SER A 129 -23.55 -18.20 7.42
N SER A 130 -23.34 -18.80 8.60
CA SER A 130 -21.99 -18.96 9.16
C SER A 130 -21.14 -19.91 8.35
N GLU A 131 -21.72 -20.98 7.79
CA GLU A 131 -21.04 -21.93 6.94
C GLU A 131 -20.59 -21.27 5.62
N GLU A 132 -21.47 -20.53 5.00
CA GLU A 132 -21.21 -19.79 3.78
C GLU A 132 -20.09 -18.75 3.99
N SER A 133 -20.13 -18.03 5.08
CA SER A 133 -19.11 -17.05 5.44
C SER A 133 -17.73 -17.69 5.61
N GLN A 134 -17.64 -18.85 6.25
CA GLN A 134 -16.40 -19.59 6.42
C GLN A 134 -15.86 -20.11 5.09
N GLU A 135 -16.73 -20.56 4.21
CA GLU A 135 -16.36 -21.03 2.89
C GLU A 135 -15.73 -19.91 2.05
N TRP A 136 -16.28 -18.71 2.08
CA TRP A 136 -15.71 -17.56 1.39
C TRP A 136 -14.29 -17.24 1.88
N GLN A 137 -14.06 -17.27 3.18
CA GLN A 137 -12.73 -17.04 3.74
C GLN A 137 -11.73 -18.09 3.28
N ARG A 138 -12.13 -19.36 3.22
CA ARG A 138 -11.25 -20.43 2.75
C ARG A 138 -10.88 -20.30 1.27
N GLU A 139 -11.87 -19.99 0.44
CA GLU A 139 -11.65 -19.78 -0.99
C GLU A 139 -10.66 -18.63 -1.21
N TYR A 140 -10.83 -17.54 -0.48
CA TYR A 140 -9.94 -16.41 -0.59
C TYR A 140 -8.50 -16.78 -0.20
N LEU A 141 -8.31 -17.47 0.90
CA LEU A 141 -6.98 -17.89 1.37
C LEU A 141 -6.30 -18.84 0.39
N ARG A 142 -7.05 -19.64 -0.36
CA ARG A 142 -6.51 -20.53 -1.38
C ARG A 142 -6.08 -19.80 -2.66
N ALA A 143 -6.62 -18.63 -2.91
CA ALA A 143 -6.27 -17.83 -4.08
C ALA A 143 -4.86 -17.23 -3.98
N ASP A 144 -4.26 -17.28 -2.83
CA ASP A 144 -2.87 -16.90 -2.64
C ASP A 144 -1.93 -17.97 -3.22
#